data_e9760634df674aa740e854767768abf3
#
_entry.id   e9760634df674aa740e854767768abf3
#
_cell.length_a   1.000
_cell.length_b   1.000
_cell.length_c   1.000
_cell.angle_alpha   90.00
_cell.angle_beta   90.00
_cell.angle_gamma   90.00
#
_symmetry.space_group_name_H-M   'P 1'
#
loop_
_entity.id
_entity.type
_entity.pdbx_description
1 polymer ?
#
loop_
_entity_poly.entity_id
_entity_poly.type
_entity_poly.pdbx_seq_one_letter_code
_entity_poly.pdbx_strand_id
1 'polypeptide(L)'
;MFYRYPINDVHIHLFDPKDIDECIAMVDECGYTNWTFLACTVIDSPFALTQNLLCALVKLKEGGRCQAFGSFHYDGDVVPDADDLLRQIQWFDQAGFDGIKMLDGKPGVRRRQNLRLDAPNYDKMFDYAQRTQFPILYHINDPIEFWYRDRLPQLAVEKNFFYGDGTFPHKFEIDEETFGFLRKHPNLNLCIPHFFFISDQPGLCCEMLDRYPNLFFDITPGWEMFENFAKDREYWRCLLYTSDAADE
;
A
#
# COMPACT_ATOMS: atom_id res chain seq x y z
N MET A 1 16.28 2.59 24.53
CA MET A 1 16.45 2.41 23.07
C MET A 1 16.59 0.92 22.85
N PHE A 2 15.55 0.29 22.28
CA PHE A 2 15.48 -1.16 22.11
C PHE A 2 16.24 -1.64 20.87
N TYR A 3 16.63 -0.73 19.95
CA TYR A 3 17.13 -1.07 18.64
C TYR A 3 18.50 -0.45 18.41
N ARG A 4 19.36 -1.26 17.78
CA ARG A 4 20.75 -0.89 17.46
C ARG A 4 20.85 -0.10 16.17
N TYR A 5 19.81 -0.17 15.31
CA TYR A 5 19.75 0.41 13.97
C TYR A 5 18.59 1.41 13.86
N PRO A 6 18.65 2.35 12.93
CA PRO A 6 17.52 3.22 12.60
C PRO A 6 16.30 2.39 12.21
N ILE A 7 15.13 2.77 12.70
CA ILE A 7 13.86 2.15 12.33
C ILE A 7 13.08 3.14 11.51
N ASN A 8 12.63 2.69 10.34
CA ASN A 8 11.78 3.45 9.47
C ASN A 8 10.43 2.71 9.33
N ASP A 9 9.33 3.34 9.71
CA ASP A 9 8.00 2.79 9.48
C ASP A 9 7.40 3.45 8.24
N VAL A 10 7.12 2.65 7.21
CA VAL A 10 6.63 3.15 5.92
C VAL A 10 5.11 3.10 5.79
N HIS A 11 4.36 2.70 6.83
CA HIS A 11 2.93 2.43 6.69
C HIS A 11 2.10 2.81 7.93
N ILE A 12 1.99 4.10 8.20
CA ILE A 12 1.17 4.61 9.31
C ILE A 12 -0.08 5.32 8.76
N HIS A 13 -1.23 5.00 9.32
CA HIS A 13 -2.49 5.67 9.07
C HIS A 13 -3.00 6.39 10.31
N LEU A 14 -3.57 7.57 10.12
CA LEU A 14 -4.30 8.31 11.13
C LEU A 14 -5.66 8.73 10.56
N PHE A 15 -6.74 8.28 11.18
CA PHE A 15 -8.09 8.48 10.64
C PHE A 15 -8.83 9.64 11.30
N ASP A 16 -8.44 10.03 12.51
CA ASP A 16 -9.04 11.14 13.26
C ASP A 16 -7.97 12.19 13.61
N PRO A 17 -8.16 13.47 13.23
CA PRO A 17 -7.22 14.53 13.54
C PRO A 17 -6.91 14.71 15.04
N LYS A 18 -7.82 14.31 15.94
CA LYS A 18 -7.59 14.38 17.39
C LYS A 18 -6.46 13.48 17.88
N ASP A 19 -6.13 12.42 17.13
CA ASP A 19 -5.14 11.41 17.52
C ASP A 19 -3.71 11.76 17.05
N ILE A 20 -3.49 12.96 16.46
CA ILE A 20 -2.17 13.39 15.93
C ILE A 20 -1.10 13.34 17.02
N ASP A 21 -1.35 13.99 18.16
CA ASP A 21 -0.34 14.11 19.20
C ASP A 21 -0.03 12.75 19.85
N GLU A 22 -1.03 11.88 19.99
CA GLU A 22 -0.84 10.50 20.45
C GLU A 22 -0.05 9.66 19.45
N CYS A 23 -0.34 9.80 18.16
CA CYS A 23 0.41 9.13 17.10
C CYS A 23 1.89 9.55 17.08
N ILE A 24 2.19 10.83 17.18
CA ILE A 24 3.56 11.34 17.26
C ILE A 24 4.26 10.85 18.52
N ALA A 25 3.59 10.87 19.67
CA ALA A 25 4.14 10.35 20.92
C ALA A 25 4.47 8.84 20.81
N MET A 26 3.61 8.05 20.15
CA MET A 26 3.85 6.63 19.89
C MET A 26 5.08 6.42 18.98
N VAL A 27 5.20 7.19 17.91
CA VAL A 27 6.36 7.16 17.00
C VAL A 27 7.67 7.46 17.76
N ASP A 28 7.65 8.44 18.66
CA ASP A 28 8.80 8.81 19.50
C ASP A 28 9.12 7.72 20.54
N GLU A 29 8.11 7.15 21.19
CA GLU A 29 8.28 6.06 22.17
C GLU A 29 8.84 4.80 21.51
N CYS A 30 8.38 4.47 20.31
CA CYS A 30 8.90 3.36 19.51
C CYS A 30 10.32 3.61 18.99
N GLY A 31 10.80 4.85 19.03
CA GLY A 31 12.14 5.23 18.59
C GLY A 31 12.31 5.20 17.07
N TYR A 32 11.26 5.48 16.33
CA TYR A 32 11.32 5.57 14.87
C TYR A 32 12.18 6.76 14.44
N THR A 33 13.11 6.51 13.54
CA THR A 33 13.97 7.55 12.97
C THR A 33 13.23 8.34 11.89
N ASN A 34 12.54 7.63 11.02
CA ASN A 34 11.67 8.19 10.00
C ASN A 34 10.38 7.37 9.94
N TRP A 35 9.34 7.98 9.41
CA TRP A 35 8.05 7.33 9.22
C TRP A 35 7.29 7.94 8.05
N THR A 36 6.37 7.15 7.47
CA THR A 36 5.54 7.59 6.35
C THR A 36 4.08 7.61 6.78
N PHE A 37 3.47 8.76 6.64
CA PHE A 37 2.06 8.96 6.92
C PHE A 37 1.25 8.86 5.62
N LEU A 38 0.28 7.95 5.61
CA LEU A 38 -0.48 7.58 4.42
C LEU A 38 -1.91 8.07 4.52
N ALA A 39 -2.33 8.91 3.56
CA ALA A 39 -3.73 9.29 3.42
C ALA A 39 -4.60 8.15 2.89
N CYS A 40 -5.87 8.11 3.28
CA CYS A 40 -6.87 7.18 2.78
C CYS A 40 -8.19 7.91 2.52
N THR A 41 -8.40 8.37 1.30
CA THR A 41 -9.59 9.15 0.93
C THR A 41 -10.79 8.29 0.51
N VAL A 42 -10.56 7.02 0.16
CA VAL A 42 -11.60 6.09 -0.32
C VAL A 42 -12.25 5.25 0.76
N ILE A 43 -11.92 5.51 2.03
CA ILE A 43 -12.51 4.83 3.18
C ILE A 43 -13.80 5.50 3.63
N ASP A 44 -14.67 4.75 4.27
CA ASP A 44 -15.88 5.29 4.92
C ASP A 44 -15.50 5.95 6.25
N SER A 45 -15.12 7.22 6.16
CA SER A 45 -14.72 8.05 7.30
C SER A 45 -15.20 9.49 7.10
N PRO A 46 -15.71 10.17 8.14
CA PRO A 46 -16.07 11.59 8.06
C PRO A 46 -14.85 12.49 7.75
N PHE A 47 -13.64 11.97 7.95
CA PHE A 47 -12.40 12.71 7.69
C PHE A 47 -11.72 12.32 6.38
N ALA A 48 -12.34 11.48 5.53
CA ALA A 48 -11.75 11.02 4.28
C ALA A 48 -11.26 12.20 3.39
N LEU A 49 -12.07 13.22 3.22
CA LEU A 49 -11.73 14.40 2.41
C LEU A 49 -10.60 15.26 3.00
N THR A 50 -10.34 15.14 4.30
CA THR A 50 -9.28 15.93 4.99
C THR A 50 -7.97 15.15 5.14
N GLN A 51 -7.92 13.89 4.74
CA GLN A 51 -6.75 13.03 4.93
C GLN A 51 -5.47 13.59 4.28
N ASN A 52 -5.57 14.11 3.06
CA ASN A 52 -4.41 14.70 2.39
C ASN A 52 -3.89 15.95 3.13
N LEU A 53 -4.80 16.80 3.61
CA LEU A 53 -4.43 17.97 4.43
C LEU A 53 -3.77 17.53 5.73
N LEU A 54 -4.30 16.50 6.37
CA LEU A 54 -3.76 15.96 7.61
C LEU A 54 -2.33 15.45 7.42
N CYS A 55 -2.07 14.68 6.34
CA CYS A 55 -0.72 14.23 5.98
C CYS A 55 0.25 15.42 5.78
N ALA A 56 -0.17 16.43 5.06
CA ALA A 56 0.64 17.63 4.83
C ALA A 56 0.95 18.37 6.14
N LEU A 57 -0.03 18.54 7.03
CA LEU A 57 0.16 19.19 8.32
C LEU A 57 1.11 18.43 9.24
N VAL A 58 0.99 17.10 9.30
CA VAL A 58 1.89 16.27 10.10
C VAL A 58 3.31 16.32 9.54
N LYS A 59 3.49 16.25 8.23
CA LYS A 59 4.80 16.42 7.58
C LYS A 59 5.44 17.78 7.94
N LEU A 60 4.66 18.86 7.90
CA LEU A 60 5.14 20.20 8.28
C LEU A 60 5.54 20.29 9.76
N LYS A 61 4.80 19.60 10.64
CA LYS A 61 5.08 19.57 12.08
C LYS A 61 6.33 18.75 12.39
N GLU A 62 6.51 17.60 11.77
CA GLU A 62 7.61 16.66 12.01
C GLU A 62 8.87 16.95 11.17
N GLY A 63 8.76 17.80 10.17
CA GLY A 63 9.88 18.12 9.30
C GLY A 63 10.37 16.90 8.51
N GLY A 64 11.69 16.76 8.37
CA GLY A 64 12.31 15.68 7.58
C GLY A 64 12.14 14.26 8.12
N ARG A 65 11.55 14.07 9.29
CA ARG A 65 11.27 12.74 9.86
C ARG A 65 10.02 12.09 9.28
N CYS A 66 9.06 12.86 8.79
CA CYS A 66 7.80 12.35 8.28
C CYS A 66 7.70 12.55 6.78
N GLN A 67 7.51 11.47 6.04
CA GLN A 67 7.08 11.49 4.65
C GLN A 67 5.55 11.49 4.59
N ALA A 68 4.97 12.23 3.64
CA ALA A 68 3.54 12.30 3.42
C ALA A 68 3.16 11.68 2.07
N PHE A 69 2.37 10.63 2.08
CA PHE A 69 1.79 10.05 0.88
C PHE A 69 0.34 10.48 0.75
N GLY A 70 0.03 11.20 -0.33
CA GLY A 70 -1.32 11.60 -0.66
C GLY A 70 -2.17 10.45 -1.18
N SER A 71 -3.47 10.62 -1.21
CA SER A 71 -4.39 9.65 -1.80
C SER A 71 -5.34 10.35 -2.78
N PHE A 72 -5.60 9.70 -3.91
CA PHE A 72 -6.49 10.24 -4.93
C PHE A 72 -7.89 10.50 -4.36
N HIS A 73 -8.49 11.56 -4.83
CA HIS A 73 -9.91 11.85 -4.61
C HIS A 73 -10.70 11.32 -5.80
N TYR A 74 -11.75 10.55 -5.50
CA TYR A 74 -12.71 10.07 -6.49
C TYR A 74 -14.06 10.69 -6.22
N ASP A 75 -14.76 11.06 -7.28
CA ASP A 75 -16.09 11.67 -7.17
C ASP A 75 -17.16 10.58 -7.04
N GLY A 76 -17.35 10.08 -5.83
CA GLY A 76 -18.26 8.99 -5.51
C GLY A 76 -17.88 7.65 -6.17
N ASP A 77 -18.82 7.05 -6.88
CA ASP A 77 -18.63 5.78 -7.60
C ASP A 77 -18.25 5.98 -9.08
N VAL A 78 -17.82 7.19 -9.45
CA VAL A 78 -17.40 7.50 -10.82
C VAL A 78 -16.08 6.80 -11.12
N VAL A 79 -16.03 6.17 -12.29
CA VAL A 79 -14.78 5.55 -12.80
C VAL A 79 -13.72 6.63 -12.93
N PRO A 80 -12.51 6.44 -12.35
CA PRO A 80 -11.45 7.42 -12.44
C PRO A 80 -11.10 7.80 -13.88
N ASP A 81 -11.05 9.10 -14.16
CA ASP A 81 -10.63 9.63 -15.45
C ASP A 81 -9.10 9.69 -15.55
N ALA A 82 -8.53 9.25 -16.66
CA ALA A 82 -7.08 9.16 -16.84
C ALA A 82 -6.38 10.53 -16.77
N ASP A 83 -7.02 11.58 -17.27
CA ASP A 83 -6.44 12.93 -17.21
C ASP A 83 -6.57 13.53 -15.81
N ASP A 84 -7.63 13.18 -15.09
CA ASP A 84 -7.81 13.59 -13.70
C ASP A 84 -6.78 12.94 -12.78
N LEU A 85 -6.57 11.63 -12.86
CA LEU A 85 -5.52 10.93 -12.11
C LEU A 85 -4.14 11.51 -12.39
N LEU A 86 -3.84 11.82 -13.66
CA LEU A 86 -2.57 12.48 -14.02
C LEU A 86 -2.46 13.88 -13.38
N ARG A 87 -3.52 14.69 -13.42
CA ARG A 87 -3.50 16.01 -12.76
C ARG A 87 -3.30 15.91 -11.27
N GLN A 88 -3.95 14.95 -10.61
CA GLN A 88 -3.85 14.77 -9.17
C GLN A 88 -2.42 14.34 -8.76
N ILE A 89 -1.80 13.35 -9.42
CA ILE A 89 -0.42 12.94 -9.07
C ILE A 89 0.58 14.07 -9.32
N GLN A 90 0.43 14.83 -10.41
CA GLN A 90 1.27 16.00 -10.68
C GLN A 90 1.11 17.08 -9.61
N TRP A 91 -0.11 17.28 -9.12
CA TRP A 91 -0.37 18.21 -8.03
C TRP A 91 0.30 17.76 -6.72
N PHE A 92 0.20 16.48 -6.36
CA PHE A 92 0.85 15.95 -5.17
C PHE A 92 2.37 16.13 -5.22
N ASP A 93 3.00 15.79 -6.34
CA ASP A 93 4.43 15.96 -6.56
C ASP A 93 4.84 17.45 -6.43
N GLN A 94 4.14 18.37 -7.09
CA GLN A 94 4.38 19.81 -7.02
C GLN A 94 4.10 20.42 -5.65
N ALA A 95 3.13 19.88 -4.92
CA ALA A 95 2.79 20.31 -3.56
C ALA A 95 3.79 19.79 -2.50
N GLY A 96 4.75 18.95 -2.90
CA GLY A 96 5.79 18.43 -2.01
C GLY A 96 5.38 17.23 -1.18
N PHE A 97 4.40 16.44 -1.64
CA PHE A 97 4.19 15.10 -1.12
C PHE A 97 5.32 14.17 -1.57
N ASP A 98 5.58 13.11 -0.81
CA ASP A 98 6.68 12.18 -1.08
C ASP A 98 6.23 10.94 -1.85
N GLY A 99 4.95 10.79 -2.09
CA GLY A 99 4.37 9.67 -2.82
C GLY A 99 2.83 9.64 -2.78
N ILE A 100 2.28 8.54 -3.29
CA ILE A 100 0.84 8.29 -3.34
C ILE A 100 0.50 7.00 -2.61
N LYS A 101 -0.58 7.03 -1.82
CA LYS A 101 -1.26 5.85 -1.29
C LYS A 101 -2.47 5.54 -2.17
N MET A 102 -2.52 4.32 -2.71
CA MET A 102 -3.66 3.81 -3.45
C MET A 102 -4.33 2.64 -2.72
N LEU A 103 -5.66 2.54 -2.83
CA LEU A 103 -6.49 1.46 -2.30
C LEU A 103 -7.36 0.79 -3.38
N ASP A 104 -7.22 1.16 -4.62
CA ASP A 104 -8.05 0.68 -5.75
C ASP A 104 -7.98 -0.85 -5.90
N GLY A 105 -6.87 -1.44 -5.49
CA GLY A 105 -6.68 -2.90 -5.47
C GLY A 105 -7.36 -3.63 -4.32
N LYS A 106 -7.89 -2.93 -3.30
CA LYS A 106 -8.68 -3.57 -2.24
C LYS A 106 -10.00 -4.08 -2.82
N PRO A 107 -10.40 -5.36 -2.58
CA PRO A 107 -11.54 -5.97 -3.25
C PRO A 107 -12.83 -5.15 -3.21
N GLY A 108 -13.11 -4.49 -2.08
CA GLY A 108 -14.27 -3.61 -1.93
C GLY A 108 -14.22 -2.36 -2.79
N VAL A 109 -13.06 -1.73 -2.92
CA VAL A 109 -12.85 -0.55 -3.76
C VAL A 109 -12.87 -0.95 -5.23
N ARG A 110 -12.14 -2.02 -5.59
CA ARG A 110 -12.09 -2.57 -6.95
C ARG A 110 -13.52 -2.92 -7.46
N ARG A 111 -14.35 -3.54 -6.62
CA ARG A 111 -15.75 -3.82 -6.94
C ARG A 111 -16.56 -2.55 -7.16
N ARG A 112 -16.46 -1.57 -6.25
CA ARG A 112 -17.22 -0.33 -6.30
C ARG A 112 -16.89 0.49 -7.56
N GLN A 113 -15.62 0.63 -7.88
CA GLN A 113 -15.17 1.34 -9.07
C GLN A 113 -15.43 0.56 -10.36
N ASN A 114 -15.55 -0.77 -10.29
CA ASN A 114 -15.68 -1.67 -11.43
C ASN A 114 -14.63 -1.40 -12.53
N LEU A 115 -13.41 -1.07 -12.13
CA LEU A 115 -12.29 -0.71 -13.00
C LEU A 115 -11.10 -1.62 -12.70
N ARG A 116 -10.62 -2.33 -13.72
CA ARG A 116 -9.44 -3.20 -13.60
C ARG A 116 -8.19 -2.38 -13.28
N LEU A 117 -7.27 -2.95 -12.49
CA LEU A 117 -6.02 -2.27 -12.11
C LEU A 117 -5.08 -2.07 -13.31
N ASP A 118 -5.19 -2.89 -14.34
CA ASP A 118 -4.45 -2.79 -15.59
C ASP A 118 -5.21 -2.00 -16.70
N ALA A 119 -6.30 -1.30 -16.33
CA ALA A 119 -7.07 -0.50 -17.27
C ALA A 119 -6.29 0.73 -17.75
N PRO A 120 -6.53 1.17 -19.00
CA PRO A 120 -5.87 2.35 -19.57
C PRO A 120 -6.08 3.64 -18.79
N ASN A 121 -7.10 3.69 -17.94
CA ASN A 121 -7.39 4.83 -17.07
C ASN A 121 -6.21 5.17 -16.14
N TYR A 122 -5.43 4.17 -15.73
CA TYR A 122 -4.27 4.35 -14.85
C TYR A 122 -2.96 4.59 -15.62
N ASP A 123 -2.89 4.30 -16.92
CA ASP A 123 -1.63 4.29 -17.69
C ASP A 123 -0.89 5.65 -17.62
N LYS A 124 -1.60 6.78 -17.80
CA LYS A 124 -0.97 8.12 -17.77
C LYS A 124 -0.36 8.45 -16.40
N MET A 125 -1.03 8.07 -15.33
CA MET A 125 -0.57 8.27 -13.97
C MET A 125 0.64 7.36 -13.66
N PHE A 126 0.59 6.08 -14.05
CA PHE A 126 1.71 5.17 -13.88
C PHE A 126 2.92 5.57 -14.73
N ASP A 127 2.71 6.05 -15.96
CA ASP A 127 3.79 6.59 -16.81
C ASP A 127 4.46 7.81 -16.16
N TYR A 128 3.67 8.69 -15.55
CA TYR A 128 4.21 9.82 -14.79
C TYR A 128 5.05 9.34 -13.60
N ALA A 129 4.48 8.48 -12.76
CA ALA A 129 5.15 7.94 -11.57
C ALA A 129 6.45 7.21 -11.92
N GLN A 130 6.43 6.35 -12.96
CA GLN A 130 7.61 5.64 -13.43
C GLN A 130 8.72 6.59 -13.93
N ARG A 131 8.34 7.62 -14.70
CA ARG A 131 9.30 8.58 -15.27
C ARG A 131 9.92 9.49 -14.22
N THR A 132 9.15 9.91 -13.23
CA THR A 132 9.62 10.79 -12.14
C THR A 132 10.16 10.03 -10.94
N GLN A 133 10.00 8.71 -10.93
CA GLN A 133 10.26 7.82 -9.79
C GLN A 133 9.46 8.22 -8.54
N PHE A 134 8.27 8.83 -8.73
CA PHE A 134 7.39 9.23 -7.65
C PHE A 134 6.80 7.98 -6.98
N PRO A 135 7.05 7.73 -5.70
CA PRO A 135 6.71 6.46 -5.05
C PRO A 135 5.21 6.23 -4.95
N ILE A 136 4.80 4.98 -5.11
CA ILE A 136 3.42 4.54 -4.89
C ILE A 136 3.41 3.44 -3.83
N LEU A 137 2.60 3.57 -2.79
CA LEU A 137 2.24 2.49 -1.90
C LEU A 137 0.81 2.05 -2.23
N TYR A 138 0.66 0.86 -2.80
CA TYR A 138 -0.58 0.40 -3.41
C TYR A 138 -1.13 -0.83 -2.68
N HIS A 139 -2.20 -0.64 -1.89
CA HIS A 139 -2.91 -1.78 -1.29
C HIS A 139 -3.62 -2.58 -2.36
N ILE A 140 -3.16 -3.80 -2.57
CA ILE A 140 -3.69 -4.72 -3.56
C ILE A 140 -4.10 -6.01 -2.87
N ASN A 141 -5.32 -6.44 -3.12
CA ASN A 141 -5.90 -7.65 -2.57
C ASN A 141 -6.19 -7.62 -1.05
N ASP A 142 -6.58 -8.77 -0.53
CA ASP A 142 -6.73 -9.15 0.87
C ASP A 142 -6.42 -10.65 0.99
N PRO A 143 -6.30 -11.23 2.20
CA PRO A 143 -6.04 -12.66 2.40
C PRO A 143 -7.04 -13.56 1.66
N ILE A 144 -6.55 -14.63 1.03
CA ILE A 144 -7.40 -15.54 0.25
C ILE A 144 -8.55 -16.17 1.08
N GLU A 145 -8.36 -16.30 2.38
CA GLU A 145 -9.36 -16.80 3.33
C GLU A 145 -10.65 -15.96 3.33
N PHE A 146 -10.56 -14.68 2.93
CA PHE A 146 -11.73 -13.79 2.89
C PHE A 146 -12.73 -14.15 1.78
N TRP A 147 -12.35 -15.01 0.85
CA TRP A 147 -13.26 -15.58 -0.17
C TRP A 147 -13.93 -16.90 0.28
N TYR A 148 -13.51 -17.50 1.42
CA TYR A 148 -14.01 -18.78 1.88
C TYR A 148 -14.65 -18.66 3.26
N ARG A 149 -15.96 -18.88 3.34
CA ARG A 149 -16.74 -18.70 4.58
C ARG A 149 -16.27 -19.59 5.73
N ASP A 150 -15.81 -20.80 5.42
CA ASP A 150 -15.30 -21.79 6.37
C ASP A 150 -13.88 -21.47 6.88
N ARG A 151 -13.18 -20.53 6.27
CA ARG A 151 -11.84 -20.08 6.66
C ARG A 151 -11.80 -18.63 7.11
N LEU A 152 -12.93 -17.95 7.08
CA LEU A 152 -13.01 -16.52 7.35
C LEU A 152 -12.61 -16.22 8.80
N PRO A 153 -11.54 -15.42 9.03
CA PRO A 153 -11.14 -15.06 10.38
C PRO A 153 -12.19 -14.21 11.10
N GLN A 154 -12.26 -14.32 12.43
CA GLN A 154 -13.22 -13.56 13.23
C GLN A 154 -13.15 -12.04 12.99
N LEU A 155 -11.94 -11.49 12.88
CA LEU A 155 -11.74 -10.07 12.57
C LEU A 155 -12.37 -9.69 11.23
N ALA A 156 -12.23 -10.53 10.20
CA ALA A 156 -12.83 -10.28 8.89
C ALA A 156 -14.37 -10.33 8.95
N VAL A 157 -14.94 -11.22 9.78
CA VAL A 157 -16.39 -11.24 10.05
C VAL A 157 -16.84 -9.93 10.67
N GLU A 158 -16.15 -9.44 11.68
CA GLU A 158 -16.46 -8.19 12.40
C GLU A 158 -16.35 -6.95 11.49
N LYS A 159 -15.43 -6.97 10.54
CA LYS A 159 -15.21 -5.90 9.57
C LYS A 159 -16.03 -6.06 8.28
N ASN A 160 -16.83 -7.12 8.17
CA ASN A 160 -17.61 -7.45 6.98
C ASN A 160 -16.74 -7.61 5.70
N PHE A 161 -15.59 -8.26 5.84
CA PHE A 161 -14.64 -8.52 4.75
C PHE A 161 -14.83 -9.91 4.16
N PHE A 162 -16.06 -10.30 3.85
CA PHE A 162 -16.35 -11.53 3.12
C PHE A 162 -16.55 -11.23 1.62
N TYR A 163 -15.72 -11.85 0.78
CA TYR A 163 -15.70 -11.61 -0.67
C TYR A 163 -16.18 -12.79 -1.51
N GLY A 164 -16.57 -13.90 -0.87
CA GLY A 164 -16.96 -15.15 -1.55
C GLY A 164 -18.43 -15.23 -1.93
N ASP A 165 -19.16 -14.12 -2.02
CA ASP A 165 -20.58 -14.07 -2.39
C ASP A 165 -20.82 -13.96 -3.90
N GLY A 166 -19.76 -13.92 -4.70
CA GLY A 166 -19.82 -13.79 -6.16
C GLY A 166 -19.99 -12.36 -6.67
N THR A 167 -20.02 -11.34 -5.80
CA THR A 167 -20.14 -9.93 -6.19
C THR A 167 -18.81 -9.21 -6.26
N PHE A 168 -17.75 -9.83 -5.71
CA PHE A 168 -16.38 -9.30 -5.75
C PHE A 168 -15.56 -10.01 -6.81
N PRO A 169 -14.57 -9.33 -7.44
CA PRO A 169 -13.56 -10.03 -8.22
C PRO A 169 -12.81 -11.02 -7.32
N HIS A 170 -12.45 -12.17 -7.86
CA HIS A 170 -11.68 -13.15 -7.12
C HIS A 170 -10.24 -12.66 -6.90
N LYS A 171 -9.58 -13.13 -5.82
CA LYS A 171 -8.18 -12.75 -5.53
C LYS A 171 -7.28 -12.91 -6.76
N PHE A 172 -7.36 -14.04 -7.45
CA PHE A 172 -6.53 -14.31 -8.62
C PHE A 172 -6.80 -13.39 -9.81
N GLU A 173 -8.00 -12.84 -9.95
CA GLU A 173 -8.30 -11.83 -10.98
C GLU A 173 -7.55 -10.52 -10.67
N ILE A 174 -7.56 -10.10 -9.40
CA ILE A 174 -6.83 -8.91 -8.96
C ILE A 174 -5.31 -9.12 -9.08
N ASP A 175 -4.81 -10.33 -8.77
CA ASP A 175 -3.40 -10.68 -8.96
C ASP A 175 -3.00 -10.58 -10.46
N GLU A 176 -3.82 -11.11 -11.37
CA GLU A 176 -3.58 -11.00 -12.82
C GLU A 176 -3.61 -9.55 -13.32
N GLU A 177 -4.53 -8.73 -12.80
CA GLU A 177 -4.57 -7.29 -13.10
C GLU A 177 -3.28 -6.60 -12.62
N THR A 178 -2.77 -7.00 -11.46
CA THR A 178 -1.51 -6.50 -10.90
C THR A 178 -0.34 -6.84 -11.81
N PHE A 179 -0.21 -8.09 -12.23
CA PHE A 179 0.80 -8.47 -13.22
C PHE A 179 0.59 -7.76 -14.57
N GLY A 180 -0.66 -7.44 -14.91
CA GLY A 180 -1.01 -6.67 -16.10
C GLY A 180 -0.36 -5.28 -16.10
N PHE A 181 -0.57 -4.48 -15.07
CA PHE A 181 0.02 -3.14 -15.00
C PHE A 181 1.54 -3.17 -14.75
N LEU A 182 2.06 -4.12 -13.98
CA LEU A 182 3.50 -4.28 -13.78
C LEU A 182 4.24 -4.59 -15.08
N ARG A 183 3.64 -5.39 -15.97
CA ARG A 183 4.22 -5.63 -17.32
C ARG A 183 4.26 -4.38 -18.18
N LYS A 184 3.26 -3.49 -18.07
CA LYS A 184 3.22 -2.21 -18.79
C LYS A 184 4.19 -1.18 -18.23
N HIS A 185 4.35 -1.16 -16.91
CA HIS A 185 5.10 -0.16 -16.16
C HIS A 185 6.16 -0.82 -15.26
N PRO A 186 7.19 -1.50 -15.82
CA PRO A 186 8.09 -2.38 -15.06
C PRO A 186 9.07 -1.65 -14.14
N ASN A 187 9.20 -0.33 -14.26
CA ASN A 187 10.14 0.48 -13.47
C ASN A 187 9.41 1.39 -12.46
N LEU A 188 8.14 1.11 -12.14
CA LEU A 188 7.45 1.82 -11.07
C LEU A 188 8.19 1.66 -9.74
N ASN A 189 8.38 2.76 -9.04
CA ASN A 189 8.79 2.74 -7.63
C ASN A 189 7.56 2.41 -6.78
N LEU A 190 7.35 1.13 -6.53
CA LEU A 190 6.10 0.58 -6.02
C LEU A 190 6.33 -0.26 -4.75
N CYS A 191 5.64 0.08 -3.68
CA CYS A 191 5.49 -0.77 -2.52
C CYS A 191 4.10 -1.40 -2.48
N ILE A 192 4.03 -2.73 -2.45
CA ILE A 192 2.78 -3.48 -2.22
C ILE A 192 2.78 -3.94 -0.76
N PRO A 193 1.86 -3.43 0.07
CA PRO A 193 1.84 -3.73 1.50
C PRO A 193 1.40 -5.14 1.81
N HIS A 194 1.59 -5.52 3.09
CA HIS A 194 1.19 -6.83 3.63
C HIS A 194 1.79 -8.00 2.85
N PHE A 195 2.99 -7.79 2.29
CA PHE A 195 3.66 -8.80 1.46
C PHE A 195 2.79 -9.31 0.30
N PHE A 196 1.95 -8.44 -0.26
CA PHE A 196 0.98 -8.75 -1.33
C PHE A 196 0.04 -9.92 -0.98
N PHE A 197 -0.06 -10.29 0.30
CA PHE A 197 -0.80 -11.50 0.77
C PHE A 197 -0.38 -12.79 0.05
N ILE A 198 0.91 -12.94 -0.25
CA ILE A 198 1.54 -14.13 -0.87
C ILE A 198 2.72 -14.64 -0.05
N SER A 199 2.75 -14.36 1.25
CA SER A 199 3.84 -14.79 2.15
C SER A 199 4.00 -16.31 2.26
N ASP A 200 3.01 -17.08 1.84
CA ASP A 200 3.03 -18.54 1.69
C ASP A 200 3.62 -19.01 0.34
N GLN A 201 3.96 -18.09 -0.57
CA GLN A 201 4.44 -18.36 -1.93
C GLN A 201 5.85 -17.76 -2.16
N PRO A 202 6.89 -18.26 -1.48
CA PRO A 202 8.22 -17.69 -1.54
C PRO A 202 8.82 -17.60 -2.95
N GLY A 203 8.58 -18.61 -3.77
CA GLY A 203 9.07 -18.61 -5.15
C GLY A 203 8.49 -17.45 -5.97
N LEU A 204 7.20 -17.16 -5.81
CA LEU A 204 6.56 -16.03 -6.49
C LEU A 204 7.09 -14.69 -5.98
N CYS A 205 7.31 -14.56 -4.67
CA CYS A 205 7.90 -13.35 -4.10
C CYS A 205 9.28 -13.06 -4.70
N CYS A 206 10.17 -14.07 -4.72
CA CYS A 206 11.50 -13.93 -5.32
C CYS A 206 11.43 -13.59 -6.81
N GLU A 207 10.58 -14.27 -7.58
CA GLU A 207 10.40 -13.98 -9.01
C GLU A 207 9.94 -12.53 -9.25
N MET A 208 9.02 -12.02 -8.44
CA MET A 208 8.55 -10.64 -8.56
C MET A 208 9.65 -9.64 -8.25
N LEU A 209 10.41 -9.82 -7.16
CA LEU A 209 11.50 -8.93 -6.77
C LEU A 209 12.66 -8.96 -7.77
N ASP A 210 13.01 -10.13 -8.30
CA ASP A 210 14.05 -10.25 -9.34
C ASP A 210 13.63 -9.58 -10.67
N ARG A 211 12.34 -9.64 -10.99
CA ARG A 211 11.82 -9.13 -12.26
C ARG A 211 11.59 -7.63 -12.25
N TYR A 212 11.22 -7.07 -11.12
CA TYR A 212 10.84 -5.66 -10.97
C TYR A 212 11.75 -4.98 -9.94
N PRO A 213 12.86 -4.34 -10.37
CA PRO A 213 13.93 -3.86 -9.48
C PRO A 213 13.50 -2.74 -8.52
N ASN A 214 12.39 -2.07 -8.79
CA ASN A 214 11.84 -1.01 -7.95
C ASN A 214 10.53 -1.44 -7.26
N LEU A 215 10.29 -2.76 -7.16
CA LEU A 215 9.19 -3.32 -6.40
C LEU A 215 9.63 -3.64 -4.99
N PHE A 216 8.82 -3.26 -4.02
CA PHE A 216 9.03 -3.51 -2.60
C PHE A 216 7.78 -4.14 -1.99
N PHE A 217 7.97 -4.94 -0.95
CA PHE A 217 6.90 -5.38 -0.08
C PHE A 217 7.10 -4.82 1.32
N ASP A 218 6.07 -4.28 1.96
CA ASP A 218 6.16 -3.96 3.38
C ASP A 218 5.73 -5.16 4.24
N ILE A 219 6.16 -5.14 5.48
CA ILE A 219 5.86 -6.16 6.48
C ILE A 219 4.81 -5.67 7.49
N THR A 220 4.02 -4.67 7.15
CA THR A 220 2.87 -4.26 7.96
C THR A 220 2.02 -5.49 8.23
N PRO A 221 1.58 -5.72 9.48
CA PRO A 221 0.93 -6.97 9.84
C PRO A 221 -0.22 -7.32 8.91
N GLY A 222 0.04 -8.25 8.01
CA GLY A 222 -0.96 -8.97 7.25
C GLY A 222 -1.32 -10.23 8.03
N TRP A 223 -2.47 -10.78 7.71
CA TRP A 223 -2.90 -12.04 8.31
C TRP A 223 -1.89 -13.15 7.96
N GLU A 224 -1.53 -13.97 8.95
CA GLU A 224 -0.65 -15.15 8.81
C GLU A 224 0.77 -14.91 8.27
N MET A 225 1.13 -13.71 7.88
CA MET A 225 2.44 -13.42 7.28
C MET A 225 3.60 -13.89 8.17
N PHE A 226 3.58 -13.52 9.45
CA PHE A 226 4.63 -13.94 10.40
C PHE A 226 4.62 -15.44 10.70
N GLU A 227 3.47 -16.09 10.64
CA GLU A 227 3.37 -17.55 10.77
C GLU A 227 3.99 -18.27 9.59
N ASN A 228 3.75 -17.76 8.36
CA ASN A 228 4.36 -18.29 7.15
C ASN A 228 5.88 -18.12 7.19
N PHE A 229 6.32 -16.97 7.60
CA PHE A 229 7.72 -16.68 7.80
C PHE A 229 8.39 -17.57 8.86
N ALA A 230 7.72 -17.91 9.92
CA ALA A 230 8.28 -18.80 10.94
C ALA A 230 8.46 -20.26 10.46
N LYS A 231 7.73 -20.67 9.41
CA LYS A 231 7.79 -22.05 8.85
C LYS A 231 9.07 -22.31 8.06
N ASP A 232 9.65 -21.28 7.44
CA ASP A 232 10.84 -21.41 6.60
C ASP A 232 11.88 -20.31 6.88
N ARG A 233 12.86 -20.63 7.75
CA ARG A 233 13.92 -19.69 8.13
C ARG A 233 14.95 -19.45 7.02
N GLU A 234 15.16 -20.38 6.11
CA GLU A 234 16.06 -20.19 4.98
C GLU A 234 15.48 -19.22 3.97
N TYR A 235 14.20 -19.31 3.73
CA TYR A 235 13.46 -18.37 2.90
C TYR A 235 13.59 -16.92 3.41
N TRP A 236 13.47 -16.71 4.72
CA TRP A 236 13.70 -15.42 5.35
C TRP A 236 15.10 -14.88 5.13
N ARG A 237 16.08 -15.73 5.25
CA ARG A 237 17.46 -15.34 4.97
C ARG A 237 17.61 -14.89 3.53
N CYS A 238 17.01 -15.57 2.56
CA CYS A 238 17.03 -15.14 1.16
C CYS A 238 16.41 -13.75 0.96
N LEU A 239 15.22 -13.50 1.50
CA LEU A 239 14.55 -12.21 1.36
C LEU A 239 15.29 -11.07 2.06
N LEU A 240 15.83 -11.29 3.25
CA LEU A 240 16.60 -10.30 3.98
C LEU A 240 18.00 -10.11 3.38
N TYR A 241 18.59 -11.16 2.81
CA TYR A 241 19.94 -11.11 2.23
C TYR A 241 19.95 -10.41 0.87
N THR A 242 18.88 -10.48 0.10
CA THR A 242 18.77 -9.74 -1.17
C THR A 242 18.56 -8.25 -0.97
N SER A 243 18.04 -7.82 0.18
CA SER A 243 17.93 -6.41 0.54
C SER A 243 19.24 -5.81 1.11
N ASP A 244 20.11 -6.63 1.70
CA ASP A 244 21.39 -6.18 2.28
C ASP A 244 22.56 -6.21 1.26
N ALA A 245 22.39 -6.84 0.11
CA ALA A 245 23.43 -6.91 -0.93
C ALA A 245 23.64 -5.58 -1.69
N ALA A 246 22.89 -4.53 -1.34
CA ALA A 246 23.07 -3.21 -1.91
C ALA A 246 24.07 -2.32 -1.14
N ASP A 247 24.65 -2.79 -0.04
CA ASP A 247 25.54 -2.02 0.84
C ASP A 247 27.02 -2.49 0.80
N GLU A 248 27.45 -3.29 -0.21
CA GLU A 248 28.88 -3.57 -0.46
C GLU A 248 29.41 -2.82 -1.69
#